data_95258de6dff18617a6c260a73969a75d
#
_entry.id   95258de6dff18617a6c260a73969a75d
#
_cell.length_a   1.000
_cell.length_b   1.000
_cell.length_c   1.000
_cell.angle_alpha   90.00
_cell.angle_beta   90.00
_cell.angle_gamma   90.00
#
_symmetry.space_group_name_H-M   'P 1'
#
loop_
_entity.id
_entity.type
_entity.pdbx_description
1 polymer ?
#
loop_
_entity_poly.entity_id
_entity_poly.type
_entity_poly.pdbx_seq_one_letter_code
_entity_poly.pdbx_strand_id
1 'polypeptide(L)'
;WLNVTTEIGADYWDALQYVGRWTKANHQSIHAPFLERSESSKVTEFGNEHNFVWKRGDRFLHGKGATPAWKDEEGRPLLGLIPLNMAAPILVTLGSDNADHLSFAPHGAGRNQSRTATLREFRKTNGDLDEKAVKRAIANATTGLDVRWFYGKGDLTESPLGYKPASQVKAQIEQFELADVVAEVKPLGSLMAGDGGPQPWRRKDHLSPKQLRQIEHRSERRKVR
;
A
#
# COMPACT_ATOMS: atom_id res chain seq x y z
N TRP A 1 -13.82 5.03 22.20
CA TRP A 1 -14.91 5.49 21.36
C TRP A 1 -14.86 7.00 21.31
N LEU A 2 -14.99 7.60 20.11
CA LEU A 2 -15.15 9.05 19.90
C LEU A 2 -16.61 9.32 19.52
N ASN A 3 -17.25 10.22 20.26
CA ASN A 3 -18.57 10.68 19.89
C ASN A 3 -18.43 11.83 18.89
N VAL A 4 -18.93 11.65 17.68
CA VAL A 4 -18.83 12.62 16.56
C VAL A 4 -19.61 13.93 16.81
N THR A 5 -20.51 13.95 17.81
CA THR A 5 -21.26 15.17 18.19
C THR A 5 -20.50 16.03 19.21
N THR A 6 -19.36 15.56 19.71
CA THR A 6 -18.49 16.33 20.61
C THR A 6 -17.44 17.10 19.81
N GLU A 7 -16.87 18.16 20.41
CA GLU A 7 -15.79 18.94 19.83
C GLU A 7 -14.59 18.04 19.42
N ILE A 8 -14.15 17.15 20.33
CA ILE A 8 -13.06 16.20 20.04
C ILE A 8 -13.39 15.27 18.86
N GLY A 9 -14.65 14.83 18.76
CA GLY A 9 -15.09 13.99 17.64
C GLY A 9 -15.10 14.75 16.31
N ALA A 10 -15.53 15.99 16.32
CA ALA A 10 -15.52 16.88 15.15
C ALA A 10 -14.08 17.20 14.72
N ASP A 11 -13.21 17.56 15.65
CA ASP A 11 -11.78 17.83 15.39
C ASP A 11 -11.07 16.61 14.79
N TYR A 12 -11.37 15.42 15.31
CA TYR A 12 -10.82 14.17 14.76
C TYR A 12 -11.28 13.95 13.32
N TRP A 13 -12.57 14.18 13.04
CA TRP A 13 -13.12 14.05 11.70
C TRP A 13 -12.46 15.02 10.73
N ASP A 14 -12.33 16.28 11.09
CA ASP A 14 -11.70 17.31 10.25
C ASP A 14 -10.21 17.04 9.99
N ALA A 15 -9.49 16.60 11.02
CA ALA A 15 -8.10 16.18 10.88
C ALA A 15 -7.96 14.99 9.94
N LEU A 16 -8.85 13.99 10.02
CA LEU A 16 -8.86 12.84 9.14
C LEU A 16 -9.13 13.23 7.68
N GLN A 17 -10.11 14.12 7.44
CA GLN A 17 -10.39 14.65 6.11
C GLN A 17 -9.20 15.43 5.54
N TYR A 18 -8.51 16.21 6.38
CA TYR A 18 -7.27 16.89 5.98
C TYR A 18 -6.19 15.91 5.56
N VAL A 19 -5.95 14.84 6.34
CA VAL A 19 -4.98 13.79 6.01
C VAL A 19 -5.35 13.09 4.70
N GLY A 20 -6.63 12.84 4.44
CA GLY A 20 -7.09 12.28 3.18
C GLY A 20 -6.73 13.16 1.97
N ARG A 21 -6.98 14.47 2.06
CA ARG A 21 -6.58 15.44 1.03
C ARG A 21 -5.07 15.50 0.84
N TRP A 22 -4.30 15.48 1.94
CA TRP A 22 -2.84 15.44 1.89
C TRP A 22 -2.33 14.18 1.19
N THR A 23 -2.91 13.01 1.52
CA THR A 23 -2.53 11.74 0.89
C THR A 23 -2.74 11.78 -0.62
N LYS A 24 -3.87 12.32 -1.08
CA LYS A 24 -4.16 12.48 -2.51
C LYS A 24 -3.13 13.39 -3.19
N ALA A 25 -2.82 14.55 -2.59
CA ALA A 25 -1.80 15.47 -3.10
C ALA A 25 -0.40 14.82 -3.12
N ASN A 26 -0.07 14.02 -2.09
CA ASN A 26 1.18 13.28 -2.05
C ASN A 26 1.29 12.24 -3.17
N HIS A 27 0.23 11.51 -3.49
CA HIS A 27 0.21 10.58 -4.63
C HIS A 27 0.46 11.33 -5.95
N GLN A 28 -0.20 12.46 -6.17
CA GLN A 28 0.02 13.30 -7.37
C GLN A 28 1.47 13.78 -7.46
N SER A 29 2.07 14.19 -6.34
CA SER A 29 3.47 14.61 -6.27
C SER A 29 4.47 13.49 -6.56
N ILE A 30 4.09 12.22 -6.34
CA ILE A 30 4.89 11.05 -6.70
C ILE A 30 4.69 10.71 -8.17
N HIS A 31 3.46 10.75 -8.68
CA HIS A 31 3.13 10.38 -10.05
C HIS A 31 3.69 11.36 -11.07
N ALA A 32 3.67 12.68 -10.80
CA ALA A 32 4.11 13.69 -11.76
C ALA A 32 5.57 13.48 -12.23
N PRO A 33 6.59 13.40 -11.36
CA PRO A 33 7.96 13.15 -11.79
C PRO A 33 8.18 11.75 -12.38
N PHE A 34 7.34 10.77 -12.04
CA PHE A 34 7.37 9.46 -12.67
C PHE A 34 6.94 9.55 -14.14
N LEU A 35 5.81 10.21 -14.41
CA LEU A 35 5.32 10.42 -15.77
C LEU A 35 6.31 11.21 -16.63
N GLU A 36 6.87 12.29 -16.08
CA GLU A 36 7.89 13.10 -16.74
C GLU A 36 9.12 12.26 -17.14
N ARG A 37 9.67 11.48 -16.19
CA ARG A 37 10.87 10.67 -16.45
C ARG A 37 10.64 9.45 -17.33
N SER A 38 9.43 8.95 -17.39
CA SER A 38 9.03 7.85 -18.28
C SER A 38 8.52 8.34 -19.63
N GLU A 39 8.55 9.67 -19.89
CA GLU A 39 8.04 10.30 -21.11
C GLU A 39 6.59 9.89 -21.42
N SER A 40 5.81 9.67 -20.37
CA SER A 40 4.43 9.20 -20.44
C SER A 40 3.44 10.32 -20.17
N SER A 41 2.28 10.26 -20.81
CA SER A 41 1.17 11.17 -20.56
C SER A 41 0.08 10.53 -19.72
N LYS A 42 -0.53 11.32 -18.83
CA LYS A 42 -1.68 10.87 -18.04
C LYS A 42 -2.95 10.85 -18.90
N VAL A 43 -3.55 9.68 -19.04
CA VAL A 43 -4.85 9.52 -19.73
C VAL A 43 -6.00 9.65 -18.73
N THR A 44 -5.87 9.02 -17.57
CA THR A 44 -6.87 9.11 -16.49
C THR A 44 -6.20 8.94 -15.14
N GLU A 45 -6.85 9.39 -14.10
CA GLU A 45 -6.41 9.24 -12.71
C GLU A 45 -7.60 8.93 -11.83
N PHE A 46 -7.51 7.88 -11.06
CA PHE A 46 -8.44 7.56 -10.01
C PHE A 46 -7.73 6.80 -8.89
N GLY A 47 -8.31 6.75 -7.72
CA GLY A 47 -7.75 6.08 -6.56
C GLY A 47 -8.79 5.92 -5.47
N ASN A 48 -8.49 5.09 -4.50
CA ASN A 48 -9.37 4.82 -3.38
C ASN A 48 -8.58 4.78 -2.06
N GLU A 49 -9.17 5.33 -1.03
CA GLU A 49 -8.68 5.17 0.33
C GLU A 49 -9.00 3.75 0.83
N HIS A 50 -8.21 3.25 1.79
CA HIS A 50 -8.36 1.90 2.32
C HIS A 50 -8.11 1.76 3.84
N ASN A 51 -7.76 2.86 4.48
CA ASN A 51 -7.63 2.99 5.93
C ASN A 51 -8.21 4.35 6.31
N PHE A 52 -9.52 4.48 6.25
CA PHE A 52 -10.19 5.76 6.33
C PHE A 52 -11.56 5.62 7.00
N VAL A 53 -12.21 6.74 7.27
CA VAL A 53 -13.60 6.78 7.72
C VAL A 53 -14.40 7.58 6.71
N TRP A 54 -15.49 7.02 6.25
CA TRP A 54 -16.43 7.65 5.32
C TRP A 54 -17.74 7.93 6.04
N LYS A 55 -18.36 9.07 5.72
CA LYS A 55 -19.72 9.37 6.12
C LYS A 55 -20.66 8.97 4.99
N ARG A 56 -21.65 8.13 5.27
CA ARG A 56 -22.66 7.69 4.32
C ARG A 56 -24.04 7.85 4.98
N GLY A 57 -24.78 8.89 4.60
CA GLY A 57 -25.98 9.31 5.29
C GLY A 57 -25.68 9.73 6.74
N ASP A 58 -26.32 9.08 7.70
CA ASP A 58 -26.16 9.27 9.14
C ASP A 58 -25.08 8.37 9.78
N ARG A 59 -24.43 7.52 8.97
CA ARG A 59 -23.46 6.52 9.45
C ARG A 59 -22.03 6.90 9.12
N PHE A 60 -21.12 6.54 10.03
CA PHE A 60 -19.68 6.59 9.81
C PHE A 60 -19.16 5.17 9.61
N LEU A 61 -18.59 4.90 8.44
CA LEU A 61 -18.06 3.61 8.05
C LEU A 61 -16.54 3.67 8.15
N HIS A 62 -15.95 2.85 9.01
CA HIS A 62 -14.51 2.77 9.18
C HIS A 62 -13.94 1.52 8.49
N GLY A 63 -13.21 1.72 7.41
CA GLY A 63 -12.48 0.66 6.71
C GLY A 63 -11.04 0.55 7.19
N LYS A 64 -10.61 -0.69 7.46
CA LYS A 64 -9.21 -1.04 7.71
C LYS A 64 -8.80 -2.18 6.79
N GLY A 65 -7.97 -1.86 5.81
CA GLY A 65 -7.61 -2.86 4.79
C GLY A 65 -8.77 -3.19 3.85
N ALA A 66 -9.74 -2.30 3.77
CA ALA A 66 -10.94 -2.41 2.95
C ALA A 66 -11.18 -1.09 2.24
N THR A 67 -11.71 -1.15 1.03
CA THR A 67 -12.01 0.00 0.20
C THR A 67 -13.51 0.05 -0.13
N PRO A 68 -14.10 1.25 -0.29
CA PRO A 68 -15.49 1.38 -0.69
C PRO A 68 -15.81 0.63 -1.98
N ALA A 69 -16.91 -0.11 -1.95
CA ALA A 69 -17.47 -0.82 -3.10
C ALA A 69 -18.99 -0.60 -3.22
N TRP A 70 -19.47 0.55 -2.79
CA TRP A 70 -20.86 0.95 -2.88
C TRP A 70 -21.21 1.70 -4.17
N LYS A 71 -22.46 2.06 -4.32
CA LYS A 71 -22.93 2.97 -5.35
C LYS A 71 -22.95 4.40 -4.85
N ASP A 72 -22.66 5.36 -5.74
CA ASP A 72 -22.81 6.78 -5.45
C ASP A 72 -24.28 7.21 -5.30
N GLU A 73 -24.53 8.50 -5.10
CA GLU A 73 -25.88 9.05 -4.91
C GLU A 73 -26.74 8.91 -6.17
N GLU A 74 -26.13 8.79 -7.35
CA GLU A 74 -26.81 8.55 -8.63
C GLU A 74 -26.99 7.05 -8.94
N GLY A 75 -26.63 6.17 -8.01
CA GLY A 75 -26.73 4.71 -8.17
C GLY A 75 -25.65 4.08 -9.05
N ARG A 76 -24.58 4.81 -9.39
CA ARG A 76 -23.46 4.30 -10.19
C ARG A 76 -22.45 3.58 -9.28
N PRO A 77 -21.98 2.39 -9.65
CA PRO A 77 -20.97 1.67 -8.87
C PRO A 77 -19.66 2.46 -8.82
N LEU A 78 -19.05 2.53 -7.64
CA LEU A 78 -17.73 3.13 -7.50
C LEU A 78 -16.69 2.29 -8.19
N LEU A 79 -15.82 2.97 -8.94
CA LEU A 79 -14.62 2.37 -9.52
C LEU A 79 -13.58 2.17 -8.41
N GLY A 80 -13.04 0.96 -8.29
CA GLY A 80 -12.05 0.59 -7.29
C GLY A 80 -10.78 0.01 -7.90
N LEU A 81 -9.69 0.07 -7.14
CA LEU A 81 -8.42 -0.58 -7.44
C LEU A 81 -8.07 -1.54 -6.31
N ILE A 82 -7.78 -2.79 -6.65
CA ILE A 82 -7.35 -3.81 -5.70
C ILE A 82 -5.98 -4.36 -6.15
N PRO A 83 -4.87 -3.74 -5.71
CA PRO A 83 -3.53 -4.26 -5.98
C PRO A 83 -3.31 -5.54 -5.19
N LEU A 84 -2.87 -6.60 -5.84
CA LEU A 84 -2.68 -7.89 -5.19
C LEU A 84 -1.26 -8.03 -4.62
N ASN A 85 -0.26 -7.99 -5.48
CA ASN A 85 1.16 -7.92 -5.10
C ASN A 85 1.98 -7.49 -6.32
N MET A 86 3.29 -7.28 -6.17
CA MET A 86 4.14 -6.78 -7.26
C MET A 86 4.25 -7.69 -8.49
N ALA A 87 3.90 -8.97 -8.38
CA ALA A 87 3.93 -9.93 -9.48
C ALA A 87 2.53 -10.33 -9.98
N ALA A 88 1.49 -9.81 -9.35
CA ALA A 88 0.10 -10.09 -9.70
C ALA A 88 -0.60 -8.81 -10.18
N PRO A 89 -1.69 -8.92 -10.95
CA PRO A 89 -2.36 -7.74 -11.49
C PRO A 89 -2.97 -6.85 -10.42
N ILE A 90 -3.16 -5.58 -10.77
CA ILE A 90 -4.10 -4.70 -10.08
C ILE A 90 -5.47 -4.97 -10.71
N LEU A 91 -6.44 -5.35 -9.89
CA LEU A 91 -7.82 -5.50 -10.34
C LEU A 91 -8.48 -4.12 -10.41
N VAL A 92 -9.11 -3.82 -11.53
CA VAL A 92 -10.01 -2.68 -11.67
C VAL A 92 -11.42 -3.21 -11.46
N THR A 93 -12.15 -2.63 -10.52
CA THR A 93 -13.43 -3.18 -10.07
C THR A 93 -14.53 -2.13 -10.07
N LEU A 94 -15.77 -2.61 -10.22
CA LEU A 94 -16.98 -1.83 -9.93
C LEU A 94 -17.64 -2.39 -8.68
N GLY A 95 -17.97 -1.54 -7.73
CA GLY A 95 -18.53 -1.95 -6.45
C GLY A 95 -19.93 -2.56 -6.60
N SER A 96 -20.17 -3.70 -5.95
CA SER A 96 -21.46 -4.39 -5.98
C SER A 96 -22.47 -3.82 -4.98
N ASP A 97 -22.06 -2.94 -4.08
CA ASP A 97 -22.86 -2.39 -2.97
C ASP A 97 -23.48 -3.47 -2.06
N ASN A 98 -22.71 -4.55 -1.83
CA ASN A 98 -23.19 -5.67 -1.02
C ASN A 98 -23.27 -5.30 0.46
N ALA A 99 -24.51 -5.14 0.95
CA ALA A 99 -24.80 -4.70 2.32
C ALA A 99 -24.34 -5.71 3.39
N ASP A 100 -24.31 -7.01 3.09
CA ASP A 100 -23.86 -8.06 4.02
C ASP A 100 -22.38 -7.92 4.37
N HIS A 101 -21.63 -7.25 3.50
CA HIS A 101 -20.21 -6.91 3.68
C HIS A 101 -19.98 -5.39 3.85
N LEU A 102 -20.98 -4.67 4.38
CA LEU A 102 -20.94 -3.21 4.61
C LEU A 102 -20.58 -2.42 3.34
N SER A 103 -20.82 -2.98 2.17
CA SER A 103 -20.50 -2.40 0.87
C SER A 103 -18.99 -2.10 0.71
N PHE A 104 -18.12 -2.95 1.28
CA PHE A 104 -16.68 -2.88 1.11
C PHE A 104 -16.12 -4.06 0.30
N ALA A 105 -15.03 -3.79 -0.40
CA ALA A 105 -14.17 -4.81 -0.99
C ALA A 105 -12.77 -4.79 -0.32
N PRO A 106 -11.96 -5.85 -0.44
CA PRO A 106 -10.58 -5.82 0.05
C PRO A 106 -9.77 -4.75 -0.69
N HIS A 107 -8.89 -4.05 0.02
CA HIS A 107 -8.01 -3.06 -0.59
C HIS A 107 -6.81 -3.66 -1.33
N GLY A 108 -6.56 -4.96 -1.18
CA GLY A 108 -5.42 -5.68 -1.72
C GLY A 108 -5.41 -7.13 -1.29
N ALA A 109 -4.37 -7.89 -1.63
CA ALA A 109 -4.29 -9.31 -1.31
C ALA A 109 -4.26 -9.60 0.19
N GLY A 110 -3.75 -8.68 0.99
CA GLY A 110 -3.44 -8.96 2.40
C GLY A 110 -2.24 -9.92 2.53
N ARG A 111 -1.71 -10.02 3.74
CA ARG A 111 -0.58 -10.90 4.05
C ARG A 111 -1.03 -12.28 4.51
N ASN A 112 -0.27 -13.31 4.16
CA ASN A 112 -0.48 -14.64 4.71
C ASN A 112 -0.06 -14.71 6.17
N GLN A 113 1.01 -13.98 6.52
CA GLN A 113 1.60 -13.99 7.84
C GLN A 113 2.29 -12.65 8.15
N SER A 114 2.71 -12.45 9.39
CA SER A 114 3.45 -11.26 9.79
C SER A 114 4.83 -11.19 9.11
N ARG A 115 5.37 -9.97 8.95
CA ARG A 115 6.72 -9.78 8.42
C ARG A 115 7.76 -10.61 9.17
N THR A 116 7.66 -10.67 10.50
CA THR A 116 8.55 -11.46 11.35
C THR A 116 8.43 -12.96 11.08
N ALA A 117 7.21 -13.47 10.87
CA ALA A 117 6.99 -14.88 10.54
C ALA A 117 7.57 -15.24 9.18
N THR A 118 7.35 -14.41 8.15
CA THR A 118 7.96 -14.58 6.82
C THR A 118 9.49 -14.66 6.89
N LEU A 119 10.13 -13.78 7.66
CA LEU A 119 11.58 -13.82 7.82
C LEU A 119 12.07 -15.05 8.60
N ARG A 120 11.26 -15.59 9.50
CA ARG A 120 11.62 -16.74 10.34
C ARG A 120 11.86 -18.00 9.51
N GLU A 121 11.13 -18.20 8.42
CA GLU A 121 11.29 -19.33 7.48
C GLU A 121 12.64 -19.35 6.77
N PHE A 122 13.31 -18.22 6.70
CA PHE A 122 14.61 -18.06 6.05
C PHE A 122 15.76 -17.90 7.04
N ARG A 123 15.55 -18.25 8.32
CA ARG A 123 16.63 -18.24 9.32
C ARG A 123 17.37 -19.57 9.35
N LYS A 124 18.70 -19.47 9.45
CA LYS A 124 19.58 -20.60 9.72
C LYS A 124 19.42 -21.09 11.18
N THR A 125 19.98 -22.25 11.47
CA THR A 125 19.98 -22.86 12.82
C THR A 125 20.60 -21.94 13.90
N ASN A 126 21.56 -21.09 13.52
CA ASN A 126 22.17 -20.11 14.42
C ASN A 126 21.35 -18.83 14.60
N GLY A 127 20.15 -18.76 13.99
CA GLY A 127 19.25 -17.61 14.08
C GLY A 127 19.49 -16.49 13.05
N ASP A 128 20.60 -16.53 12.30
CA ASP A 128 20.89 -15.54 11.26
C ASP A 128 20.00 -15.73 10.04
N LEU A 129 19.73 -14.64 9.31
CA LEU A 129 19.00 -14.71 8.05
C LEU A 129 19.90 -15.35 6.96
N ASP A 130 19.36 -16.32 6.23
CA ASP A 130 20.01 -16.85 5.04
C ASP A 130 19.82 -15.91 3.86
N GLU A 131 20.70 -14.92 3.73
CA GLU A 131 20.62 -13.90 2.67
C GLU A 131 20.66 -14.51 1.24
N LYS A 132 21.35 -15.64 1.06
CA LYS A 132 21.41 -16.32 -0.25
C LYS A 132 20.08 -16.97 -0.59
N ALA A 133 19.44 -17.63 0.38
CA ALA A 133 18.13 -18.23 0.21
C ALA A 133 17.07 -17.13 -0.04
N VAL A 134 17.11 -16.04 0.74
CA VAL A 134 16.23 -14.86 0.55
C VAL A 134 16.37 -14.27 -0.85
N LYS A 135 17.60 -13.99 -1.30
CA LYS A 135 17.86 -13.43 -2.62
C LYS A 135 17.33 -14.32 -3.74
N ARG A 136 17.52 -15.63 -3.64
CA ARG A 136 17.01 -16.60 -4.60
C ARG A 136 15.48 -16.67 -4.60
N ALA A 137 14.86 -16.69 -3.43
CA ALA A 137 13.42 -16.71 -3.29
C ALA A 137 12.75 -15.47 -3.91
N ILE A 138 13.30 -14.28 -3.64
CA ILE A 138 12.84 -13.02 -4.25
C ILE A 138 13.00 -13.09 -5.77
N ALA A 139 14.17 -13.49 -6.28
CA ALA A 139 14.41 -13.57 -7.72
C ALA A 139 13.43 -14.49 -8.42
N ASN A 140 13.15 -15.67 -7.83
CA ASN A 140 12.18 -16.60 -8.37
C ASN A 140 10.74 -16.03 -8.37
N ALA A 141 10.36 -15.36 -7.27
CA ALA A 141 9.02 -14.78 -7.12
C ALA A 141 8.77 -13.55 -7.99
N THR A 142 9.82 -12.93 -8.52
CA THR A 142 9.76 -11.74 -9.38
C THR A 142 10.30 -11.99 -10.79
N THR A 143 10.37 -13.24 -11.20
CA THR A 143 10.86 -13.62 -12.53
C THR A 143 10.05 -12.94 -13.64
N GLY A 144 10.74 -12.31 -14.60
CA GLY A 144 10.11 -11.60 -15.70
C GLY A 144 9.67 -10.17 -15.40
N LEU A 145 9.91 -9.67 -14.17
CA LEU A 145 9.58 -8.30 -13.77
C LEU A 145 10.83 -7.45 -13.57
N ASP A 146 10.77 -6.17 -13.96
CA ASP A 146 11.79 -5.19 -13.59
C ASP A 146 11.49 -4.61 -12.21
N VAL A 147 12.06 -5.22 -11.16
CA VAL A 147 11.86 -4.76 -9.79
C VAL A 147 13.04 -3.94 -9.31
N ARG A 148 12.79 -2.67 -9.02
CA ARG A 148 13.77 -1.72 -8.52
C ARG A 148 13.62 -1.57 -7.01
N TRP A 149 14.50 -2.26 -6.28
CA TRP A 149 14.56 -2.21 -4.83
C TRP A 149 15.32 -0.99 -4.34
N PHE A 150 14.85 -0.41 -3.25
CA PHE A 150 15.54 0.70 -2.61
C PHE A 150 16.98 0.28 -2.21
N TYR A 151 17.98 1.02 -2.67
CA TYR A 151 19.41 0.68 -2.58
C TYR A 151 19.79 -0.69 -3.16
N GLY A 152 19.00 -1.25 -4.07
CA GLY A 152 19.28 -2.56 -4.67
C GLY A 152 19.13 -3.74 -3.72
N LYS A 153 18.62 -3.53 -2.50
CA LYS A 153 18.44 -4.58 -1.50
C LYS A 153 17.00 -5.07 -1.47
N GLY A 154 16.77 -6.30 -1.95
CA GLY A 154 15.45 -6.92 -1.94
C GLY A 154 14.90 -7.11 -0.53
N ASP A 155 13.60 -6.84 -0.36
CA ASP A 155 12.86 -7.09 0.88
C ASP A 155 11.90 -8.27 0.68
N LEU A 156 12.22 -9.40 1.34
CA LEU A 156 11.40 -10.61 1.30
C LEU A 156 9.96 -10.35 1.75
N THR A 157 9.80 -9.45 2.72
CA THR A 157 8.48 -9.18 3.32
C THR A 157 7.58 -8.36 2.40
N GLU A 158 8.13 -7.68 1.41
CA GLU A 158 7.39 -6.95 0.37
C GLU A 158 7.35 -7.71 -0.96
N SER A 159 8.02 -8.86 -1.04
CA SER A 159 7.93 -9.74 -2.22
C SER A 159 6.57 -10.45 -2.29
N PRO A 160 6.21 -11.05 -3.43
CA PRO A 160 4.95 -11.80 -3.58
C PRO A 160 4.74 -12.89 -2.52
N LEU A 161 5.83 -13.43 -1.96
CA LEU A 161 5.80 -14.48 -0.92
C LEU A 161 5.17 -14.03 0.40
N GLY A 162 5.13 -12.74 0.67
CA GLY A 162 4.50 -12.18 1.88
C GLY A 162 2.98 -12.06 1.82
N TYR A 163 2.37 -12.30 0.66
CA TYR A 163 0.96 -12.02 0.38
C TYR A 163 0.15 -13.27 0.09
N LYS A 164 -1.16 -13.20 0.28
CA LYS A 164 -2.09 -14.27 -0.11
C LYS A 164 -2.03 -14.51 -1.63
N PRO A 165 -2.28 -15.75 -2.09
CA PRO A 165 -2.36 -16.03 -3.52
C PRO A 165 -3.40 -15.15 -4.22
N ALA A 166 -3.02 -14.50 -5.31
CA ALA A 166 -3.88 -13.60 -6.07
C ALA A 166 -5.18 -14.27 -6.54
N SER A 167 -5.08 -15.52 -6.97
CA SER A 167 -6.23 -16.34 -7.40
C SER A 167 -7.23 -16.56 -6.27
N GLN A 168 -6.77 -16.79 -5.05
CA GLN A 168 -7.63 -16.98 -3.89
C GLN A 168 -8.39 -15.68 -3.55
N VAL A 169 -7.69 -14.54 -3.57
CA VAL A 169 -8.32 -13.25 -3.28
C VAL A 169 -9.37 -12.91 -4.33
N LYS A 170 -9.06 -13.13 -5.60
CA LYS A 170 -10.00 -12.93 -6.72
C LYS A 170 -11.24 -13.82 -6.56
N ALA A 171 -11.06 -15.10 -6.29
CA ALA A 171 -12.16 -16.04 -6.06
C ALA A 171 -13.05 -15.61 -4.87
N GLN A 172 -12.47 -15.06 -3.80
CA GLN A 172 -13.24 -14.55 -2.67
C GLN A 172 -14.03 -13.28 -3.02
N ILE A 173 -13.48 -12.38 -3.82
CA ILE A 173 -14.20 -11.19 -4.30
C ILE A 173 -15.45 -11.62 -5.08
N GLU A 174 -15.32 -12.59 -5.96
CA GLU A 174 -16.42 -13.18 -6.74
C GLU A 174 -17.42 -13.94 -5.86
N GLN A 175 -16.92 -14.85 -5.00
CA GLN A 175 -17.75 -15.69 -4.14
C GLN A 175 -18.65 -14.90 -3.19
N PHE A 176 -18.14 -13.79 -2.66
CA PHE A 176 -18.87 -12.93 -1.73
C PHE A 176 -19.52 -11.72 -2.41
N GLU A 177 -19.51 -11.67 -3.72
CA GLU A 177 -20.11 -10.61 -4.53
C GLU A 177 -19.71 -9.20 -4.05
N LEU A 178 -18.41 -9.00 -3.75
CA LEU A 178 -17.92 -7.75 -3.17
C LEU A 178 -17.77 -6.65 -4.22
N ALA A 179 -17.35 -7.03 -5.42
CA ALA A 179 -17.16 -6.14 -6.56
C ALA A 179 -17.01 -6.94 -7.85
N ASP A 180 -17.42 -6.35 -8.98
CA ASP A 180 -17.21 -6.90 -10.31
C ASP A 180 -15.83 -6.54 -10.83
N VAL A 181 -15.01 -7.53 -11.20
CA VAL A 181 -13.71 -7.30 -11.83
C VAL A 181 -13.91 -6.99 -13.32
N VAL A 182 -13.71 -5.73 -13.71
CA VAL A 182 -13.94 -5.27 -15.08
C VAL A 182 -12.66 -5.18 -15.93
N ALA A 183 -11.49 -5.10 -15.30
CA ALA A 183 -10.19 -5.12 -15.98
C ALA A 183 -9.07 -5.56 -15.04
N GLU A 184 -7.94 -5.96 -15.63
CA GLU A 184 -6.71 -6.29 -14.92
C GLU A 184 -5.53 -5.53 -15.53
N VAL A 185 -4.77 -4.84 -14.67
CA VAL A 185 -3.52 -4.19 -15.07
C VAL A 185 -2.36 -5.05 -14.65
N LYS A 186 -1.71 -5.70 -15.60
CA LYS A 186 -0.55 -6.57 -15.35
C LYS A 186 0.70 -5.74 -15.08
N PRO A 187 1.50 -6.08 -14.05
CA PRO A 187 2.75 -5.38 -13.77
C PRO A 187 3.81 -5.72 -14.81
N LEU A 188 4.52 -4.70 -15.29
CA LEU A 188 5.76 -4.84 -16.05
C LEU A 188 6.98 -4.72 -15.14
N GLY A 189 6.83 -4.04 -14.02
CA GLY A 189 7.85 -3.80 -13.04
C GLY A 189 7.31 -3.17 -11.76
N SER A 190 8.20 -2.95 -10.80
CA SER A 190 7.84 -2.34 -9.53
C SER A 190 8.97 -1.46 -9.01
N LEU A 191 8.64 -0.28 -8.54
CA LEU A 191 9.55 0.63 -7.87
C LEU A 191 9.26 0.59 -6.36
N MET A 192 10.21 0.03 -5.60
CA MET A 192 10.04 -0.14 -4.17
C MET A 192 10.67 1.03 -3.41
N ALA A 193 9.83 1.77 -2.71
CA ALA A 193 10.28 2.75 -1.72
C ALA A 193 10.87 2.03 -0.50
N GLY A 194 11.76 2.70 0.21
CA GLY A 194 12.33 2.18 1.44
C GLY A 194 12.85 3.28 2.35
N ASP A 195 13.07 2.94 3.60
CA ASP A 195 13.64 3.86 4.57
C ASP A 195 15.15 4.06 4.32
N GLY A 196 15.48 5.24 3.84
CA GLY A 196 16.87 5.65 3.55
C GLY A 196 17.74 5.88 4.77
N GLY A 197 17.36 5.44 5.94
CA GLY A 197 18.02 5.70 7.22
C GLY A 197 17.20 6.66 8.10
N PRO A 198 17.82 7.22 9.15
CA PRO A 198 17.12 8.06 10.11
C PRO A 198 16.45 9.24 9.41
N GLN A 199 15.15 9.35 9.62
CA GLN A 199 14.32 10.41 9.04
C GLN A 199 14.63 11.74 9.71
N PRO A 200 14.74 12.87 8.98
CA PRO A 200 15.07 14.18 9.58
C PRO A 200 14.09 14.65 10.65
N TRP A 201 12.84 14.18 10.59
CA TRP A 201 11.76 14.51 11.52
C TRP A 201 11.68 13.56 12.74
N ARG A 202 12.39 12.42 12.77
CA ARG A 202 12.48 11.58 13.98
C ARG A 202 13.31 12.30 15.03
N ARG A 203 12.83 12.32 16.27
CA ARG A 203 13.56 12.90 17.39
C ARG A 203 14.95 12.28 17.49
N LYS A 204 15.99 13.13 17.55
CA LYS A 204 17.40 12.68 17.56
C LYS A 204 17.77 11.93 18.83
N ASP A 205 17.04 12.15 19.91
CA ASP A 205 17.19 11.50 21.22
C ASP A 205 16.98 9.97 21.20
N HIS A 206 16.30 9.44 20.19
CA HIS A 206 16.11 8.00 20.00
C HIS A 206 17.07 7.37 18.98
N LEU A 207 18.01 8.14 18.47
CA LEU A 207 18.96 7.65 17.45
C LEU A 207 20.25 7.18 18.11
N SER A 208 20.74 6.01 17.73
CA SER A 208 22.06 5.55 18.14
C SER A 208 23.16 6.44 17.54
N PRO A 209 24.35 6.53 18.18
CA PRO A 209 25.47 7.30 17.66
C PRO A 209 25.87 6.93 16.21
N LYS A 210 25.68 5.67 15.83
CA LYS A 210 25.92 5.17 14.47
C LYS A 210 24.92 5.76 13.47
N GLN A 211 23.67 5.88 13.87
CA GLN A 211 22.61 6.47 13.04
C GLN A 211 22.80 7.97 12.87
N LEU A 212 23.21 8.68 13.93
CA LEU A 212 23.53 10.11 13.88
C LEU A 212 24.66 10.40 12.89
N ARG A 213 25.77 9.66 12.95
CA ARG A 213 26.89 9.78 11.99
C ARG A 213 26.47 9.52 10.55
N GLN A 214 25.56 8.59 10.32
CA GLN A 214 25.03 8.32 8.97
C GLN A 214 24.18 9.48 8.43
N ILE A 215 23.42 10.18 9.28
CA ILE A 215 22.66 11.38 8.89
C ILE A 215 23.62 12.51 8.51
N GLU A 216 24.61 12.77 9.33
CA GLU A 216 25.60 13.82 9.11
C GLU A 216 26.33 13.62 7.78
N HIS A 217 26.86 12.43 7.55
CA HIS A 217 27.58 12.10 6.31
C HIS A 217 26.70 12.20 5.05
N ARG A 218 25.39 11.98 5.17
CA ARG A 218 24.46 12.15 4.04
C ARG A 218 24.08 13.60 3.81
N SER A 219 23.94 14.40 4.86
CA SER A 219 23.66 15.82 4.74
C SER A 219 24.82 16.57 4.07
N GLU A 220 26.07 16.15 4.35
CA GLU A 220 27.27 16.68 3.70
C GLU A 220 27.34 16.35 2.21
N ARG A 221 27.04 15.11 1.82
CA ARG A 221 26.98 14.70 0.41
C ARG A 221 25.89 15.41 -0.41
N ARG A 222 24.83 15.89 0.22
CA ARG A 222 23.77 16.67 -0.44
C ARG A 222 24.14 18.14 -0.63
N LYS A 223 25.10 18.68 0.15
CA LYS A 223 25.60 20.06 0.01
C LYS A 223 26.65 20.21 -1.09
N VAL A 224 27.21 19.11 -1.58
CA VAL A 224 28.28 19.06 -2.60
C VAL A 224 27.73 18.70 -3.99
N ARG A 225 26.42 18.58 -4.16
CA ARG A 225 25.68 18.45 -5.42
C ARG A 225 24.72 19.64 -5.59
#